data_aa9f9e3417909fe29af7d89f5c476fd9
#
_entry.id   aa9f9e3417909fe29af7d89f5c476fd9
#
_cell.length_a   1.000
_cell.length_b   1.000
_cell.length_c   1.000
_cell.angle_alpha   90.00
_cell.angle_beta   90.00
_cell.angle_gamma   90.00
#
_symmetry.space_group_name_H-M   'P 1'
#
loop_
_entity.id
_entity.type
_entity.pdbx_description
1 polymer ?
#
loop_
_entity_poly.entity_id
_entity_poly.type
_entity_poly.pdbx_seq_one_letter_code
_entity_poly.pdbx_strand_id
1 'polypeptide(L)'
;AQDSADWQRAFLNQYCIACHNDVTREANFTLQTIALDQVGHRLDEIGIWENVVLKLRAREMPPPGMPRPDAPAYDRLAAWLETSLDDAAAASPNPGQPVVHRLNRAEYTNAIRDLLALEIDDREYLPADDSGYGFDNIGDVLTLSPSLLERYMIAAAKISQLAVGDPNLLPTVQTYEMRPTLLQSGRMSEEQPFGTRGGNTISHYFPLDGEYHVKIRLARTHANQIIGLVEPQDIEVRFDRARIADYTVGGDGIINPWAAVMYASEYEQTADDHLELRLENIEAGAHSITVAFPEKRGIVEGILEPALSTASYEFAGDRDMPMALGSIEIYGPYNAAKPVSTPSRRKLFSCEPNGTITGDRACASQILSTLARNAFRRPVTDDDLGILLSFFASGEAEGGFERGIQRALRAILVDPEFLFRIEG
;
A
#
# COMPACT_ATOMS: atom_id res chain seq x y z
N ALA A 1 -2.10 35.87 43.28
CA ALA A 1 -2.67 35.86 41.90
C ALA A 1 -2.45 37.17 41.12
N GLN A 2 -2.41 38.33 41.75
CA GLN A 2 -2.17 39.64 41.07
C GLN A 2 -0.71 39.83 40.64
N ASP A 3 0.27 39.38 41.43
CA ASP A 3 1.73 39.47 41.09
C ASP A 3 2.16 38.64 39.86
N SER A 4 1.38 37.64 39.47
CA SER A 4 1.77 36.77 38.32
C SER A 4 1.36 37.35 36.97
N ALA A 5 0.29 38.11 36.85
CA ALA A 5 -0.16 38.68 35.58
C ALA A 5 0.67 39.92 35.16
N ASP A 6 1.33 40.57 36.13
CA ASP A 6 2.10 41.78 35.85
C ASP A 6 3.42 41.51 35.11
N TRP A 7 4.11 40.39 35.37
CA TRP A 7 5.37 40.09 34.68
C TRP A 7 5.17 39.63 33.23
N GLN A 8 4.11 38.87 32.94
CA GLN A 8 3.79 38.47 31.55
C GLN A 8 3.47 39.70 30.70
N ARG A 9 2.65 40.62 31.24
CA ARG A 9 2.36 41.85 30.55
C ARG A 9 3.63 42.71 30.36
N ALA A 10 4.48 42.80 31.37
CA ALA A 10 5.75 43.51 31.27
C ALA A 10 6.66 42.90 30.20
N PHE A 11 6.73 41.55 30.14
CA PHE A 11 7.48 40.82 29.11
C PHE A 11 6.96 41.15 27.71
N LEU A 12 5.64 41.05 27.49
CA LEU A 12 5.03 41.37 26.18
C LEU A 12 5.28 42.82 25.78
N ASN A 13 5.15 43.76 26.72
CA ASN A 13 5.42 45.17 26.47
C ASN A 13 6.86 45.42 26.05
N GLN A 14 7.79 44.70 26.66
CA GLN A 14 9.24 44.91 26.39
C GLN A 14 9.69 44.26 25.07
N TYR A 15 9.16 43.11 24.73
CA TYR A 15 9.75 42.29 23.66
C TYR A 15 8.83 42.03 22.45
N CYS A 16 7.50 42.23 22.57
CA CYS A 16 6.55 41.81 21.56
C CYS A 16 5.71 42.96 20.98
N ILE A 17 5.22 43.88 21.83
CA ILE A 17 4.25 44.90 21.42
C ILE A 17 4.83 45.92 20.43
N ALA A 18 6.15 46.09 20.37
CA ALA A 18 6.77 46.96 19.37
C ALA A 18 6.33 46.60 17.92
N CYS A 19 6.11 45.31 17.64
CA CYS A 19 5.68 44.82 16.32
C CYS A 19 4.22 44.33 16.34
N HIS A 20 3.77 43.68 17.42
CA HIS A 20 2.44 43.13 17.55
C HIS A 20 1.51 44.03 18.35
N ASN A 21 1.29 45.25 17.85
CA ASN A 21 0.39 46.26 18.43
C ASN A 21 -0.77 46.56 17.49
N ASP A 22 -1.70 47.38 17.95
CA ASP A 22 -2.94 47.71 17.20
C ASP A 22 -2.71 48.50 15.92
N VAL A 23 -1.53 49.13 15.76
CA VAL A 23 -1.16 49.92 14.57
C VAL A 23 -0.39 49.06 13.54
N THR A 24 0.69 48.41 13.98
CA THR A 24 1.59 47.67 13.09
C THR A 24 1.02 46.29 12.71
N ARG A 25 0.44 45.58 13.68
CA ARG A 25 -0.20 44.27 13.49
C ARG A 25 0.60 43.27 12.67
N GLU A 26 1.91 43.16 12.93
CA GLU A 26 2.72 42.15 12.27
C GLU A 26 2.09 40.76 12.39
N ALA A 27 2.09 39.99 11.31
CA ALA A 27 1.39 38.71 11.18
C ALA A 27 -0.13 38.78 11.44
N ASN A 28 -0.75 39.98 11.22
CA ASN A 28 -2.17 40.26 11.34
C ASN A 28 -2.77 40.07 12.74
N PHE A 29 -1.96 40.09 13.80
CA PHE A 29 -2.49 40.02 15.16
C PHE A 29 -1.84 41.05 16.09
N THR A 30 -2.51 41.31 17.23
CA THR A 30 -2.02 42.22 18.25
C THR A 30 -1.97 41.53 19.61
N LEU A 31 -0.91 41.83 20.38
CA LEU A 31 -0.77 41.39 21.77
C LEU A 31 -1.03 42.55 22.76
N GLN A 32 -1.31 43.74 22.24
CA GLN A 32 -1.45 44.96 23.07
C GLN A 32 -2.69 44.93 23.95
N THR A 33 -3.82 44.53 23.38
CA THR A 33 -5.14 44.54 24.05
C THR A 33 -5.60 43.17 24.49
N ILE A 34 -4.80 42.12 24.25
CA ILE A 34 -5.19 40.74 24.56
C ILE A 34 -5.29 40.49 26.08
N ALA A 35 -6.33 39.82 26.49
CA ALA A 35 -6.60 39.49 27.90
C ALA A 35 -5.79 38.25 28.33
N LEU A 36 -4.76 38.46 29.17
CA LEU A 36 -3.86 37.35 29.59
C LEU A 36 -4.52 36.36 30.55
N ASP A 37 -5.56 36.77 31.24
CA ASP A 37 -6.39 35.92 32.07
C ASP A 37 -7.37 35.01 31.29
N GLN A 38 -7.45 35.26 29.97
CA GLN A 38 -8.31 34.49 29.06
C GLN A 38 -7.51 33.59 28.10
N VAL A 39 -6.20 33.42 28.30
CA VAL A 39 -5.36 32.54 27.48
C VAL A 39 -5.93 31.12 27.51
N GLY A 40 -6.21 30.59 26.32
CA GLY A 40 -6.79 29.26 26.15
C GLY A 40 -8.32 29.17 26.26
N HIS A 41 -8.99 30.22 26.75
CA HIS A 41 -10.46 30.22 26.91
C HIS A 41 -11.21 30.76 25.69
N ARG A 42 -10.54 31.48 24.80
CA ARG A 42 -11.11 32.00 23.56
C ARG A 42 -10.68 31.15 22.37
N LEU A 43 -11.62 30.44 21.77
CA LEU A 43 -11.37 29.52 20.64
C LEU A 43 -10.72 30.19 19.43
N ASP A 44 -11.06 31.46 19.17
CA ASP A 44 -10.51 32.29 18.10
C ASP A 44 -9.06 32.69 18.35
N GLU A 45 -8.56 32.59 19.57
CA GLU A 45 -7.20 32.99 19.97
C GLU A 45 -6.28 31.81 20.28
N ILE A 46 -6.80 30.56 20.47
CA ILE A 46 -5.99 29.40 20.84
C ILE A 46 -4.84 29.18 19.84
N GLY A 47 -5.12 29.12 18.54
CA GLY A 47 -4.09 28.90 17.53
C GLY A 47 -3.03 30.03 17.48
N ILE A 48 -3.38 31.27 17.89
CA ILE A 48 -2.42 32.35 18.04
C ILE A 48 -1.45 32.05 19.18
N TRP A 49 -1.97 31.64 20.33
CA TRP A 49 -1.16 31.32 21.51
C TRP A 49 -0.28 30.10 21.30
N GLU A 50 -0.78 29.06 20.66
CA GLU A 50 0.02 27.88 20.27
C GLU A 50 1.19 28.28 19.35
N ASN A 51 0.94 29.12 18.35
CA ASN A 51 2.00 29.65 17.49
C ASN A 51 3.00 30.53 18.27
N VAL A 52 2.55 31.31 19.23
CA VAL A 52 3.44 32.09 20.11
C VAL A 52 4.35 31.15 20.92
N VAL A 53 3.83 30.07 21.49
CA VAL A 53 4.61 29.06 22.21
C VAL A 53 5.66 28.45 21.28
N LEU A 54 5.27 28.01 20.09
CA LEU A 54 6.18 27.42 19.09
C LEU A 54 7.32 28.39 18.74
N LYS A 55 7.02 29.67 18.48
CA LYS A 55 8.00 30.70 18.16
C LYS A 55 8.95 31.02 19.33
N LEU A 56 8.44 30.98 20.57
CA LEU A 56 9.26 31.16 21.78
C LEU A 56 10.18 29.96 22.00
N ARG A 57 9.68 28.73 21.88
CA ARG A 57 10.48 27.49 22.03
C ARG A 57 11.57 27.39 20.96
N ALA A 58 11.24 27.75 19.71
CA ALA A 58 12.20 27.79 18.59
C ALA A 58 13.18 28.97 18.68
N ARG A 59 13.01 29.90 19.64
CA ARG A 59 13.79 31.15 19.73
C ARG A 59 13.72 31.99 18.45
N GLU A 60 12.65 31.93 17.69
CA GLU A 60 12.44 32.68 16.46
C GLU A 60 11.92 34.10 16.71
N MET A 61 11.17 34.30 17.81
CA MET A 61 10.66 35.61 18.21
C MET A 61 11.19 36.04 19.59
N PRO A 62 11.61 37.29 19.77
CA PRO A 62 11.81 38.33 18.78
C PRO A 62 12.84 37.96 17.71
N PRO A 63 12.70 38.52 16.47
CA PRO A 63 13.61 38.20 15.38
C PRO A 63 15.05 38.66 15.66
N PRO A 64 16.06 38.13 14.97
CA PRO A 64 17.44 38.58 15.07
C PRO A 64 17.58 40.11 14.83
N GLY A 65 18.36 40.77 15.68
CA GLY A 65 18.57 42.24 15.62
C GLY A 65 17.62 43.05 16.50
N MET A 66 16.59 42.44 17.06
CA MET A 66 15.74 43.07 18.07
C MET A 66 16.17 42.72 19.50
N PRO A 67 15.84 43.56 20.53
CA PRO A 67 16.04 43.18 21.92
C PRO A 67 15.41 41.81 22.24
N ARG A 68 16.21 40.92 22.84
CA ARG A 68 15.79 39.54 23.12
C ARG A 68 15.87 39.25 24.63
N PRO A 69 14.92 38.51 25.18
CA PRO A 69 15.01 38.04 26.56
C PRO A 69 16.15 37.03 26.75
N ASP A 70 16.54 36.83 27.99
CA ASP A 70 17.45 35.72 28.34
C ASP A 70 16.72 34.34 28.26
N ALA A 71 17.51 33.28 28.24
CA ALA A 71 16.96 31.93 28.09
C ALA A 71 15.93 31.57 29.19
N PRO A 72 16.19 31.85 30.49
CA PRO A 72 15.20 31.56 31.54
C PRO A 72 13.89 32.33 31.36
N ALA A 73 13.92 33.57 30.89
CA ALA A 73 12.71 34.34 30.67
C ALA A 73 11.87 33.80 29.51
N TYR A 74 12.50 33.35 28.42
CA TYR A 74 11.83 32.64 27.35
C TYR A 74 11.11 31.39 27.89
N ASP A 75 11.84 30.55 28.62
CA ASP A 75 11.32 29.28 29.11
C ASP A 75 10.18 29.50 30.12
N ARG A 76 10.29 30.52 30.93
CA ARG A 76 9.26 30.89 31.88
C ARG A 76 7.95 31.33 31.20
N LEU A 77 8.02 32.15 30.13
CA LEU A 77 6.84 32.60 29.42
C LEU A 77 6.20 31.43 28.64
N ALA A 78 7.02 30.64 27.93
CA ALA A 78 6.52 29.48 27.21
C ALA A 78 5.83 28.46 28.12
N ALA A 79 6.45 28.11 29.25
CA ALA A 79 5.87 27.20 30.21
C ALA A 79 4.56 27.72 30.84
N TRP A 80 4.49 29.02 31.10
CA TRP A 80 3.24 29.62 31.58
C TRP A 80 2.12 29.56 30.55
N LEU A 81 2.41 29.86 29.29
CA LEU A 81 1.44 29.75 28.19
C LEU A 81 0.98 28.32 27.99
N GLU A 82 1.90 27.35 27.95
CA GLU A 82 1.59 25.94 27.84
C GLU A 82 0.67 25.48 28.97
N THR A 83 0.99 25.80 30.24
CA THR A 83 0.15 25.45 31.38
C THR A 83 -1.23 26.11 31.29
N SER A 84 -1.31 27.37 30.87
CA SER A 84 -2.60 28.05 30.73
C SER A 84 -3.48 27.46 29.64
N LEU A 85 -2.89 27.05 28.50
CA LEU A 85 -3.60 26.37 27.42
C LEU A 85 -4.04 24.97 27.83
N ASP A 86 -3.18 24.21 28.51
CA ASP A 86 -3.48 22.87 29.01
C ASP A 86 -4.59 22.89 30.07
N ASP A 87 -4.53 23.83 31.00
CA ASP A 87 -5.59 24.00 32.04
C ASP A 87 -6.94 24.36 31.41
N ALA A 88 -6.93 25.23 30.39
CA ALA A 88 -8.16 25.60 29.68
C ALA A 88 -8.71 24.40 28.87
N ALA A 89 -7.85 23.65 28.20
CA ALA A 89 -8.23 22.43 27.47
C ALA A 89 -8.78 21.33 28.43
N ALA A 90 -8.16 21.17 29.59
CA ALA A 90 -8.63 20.22 30.60
C ALA A 90 -9.99 20.62 31.18
N ALA A 91 -10.24 21.94 31.35
CA ALA A 91 -11.52 22.44 31.85
C ALA A 91 -12.67 22.31 30.84
N SER A 92 -12.36 22.30 29.55
CA SER A 92 -13.33 22.15 28.45
C SER A 92 -12.79 21.23 27.36
N PRO A 93 -12.68 19.91 27.63
CA PRO A 93 -12.13 18.96 26.66
C PRO A 93 -12.89 19.00 25.34
N ASN A 94 -12.18 19.15 24.23
CA ASN A 94 -12.73 19.07 22.89
C ASN A 94 -11.95 18.03 22.09
N PRO A 95 -12.27 16.74 22.24
CA PRO A 95 -11.56 15.67 21.53
C PRO A 95 -11.84 15.66 20.01
N GLY A 96 -12.57 16.66 19.51
CA GLY A 96 -13.07 16.67 18.16
C GLY A 96 -14.36 15.84 18.01
N GLN A 97 -14.81 15.70 16.78
CA GLN A 97 -15.93 14.82 16.44
C GLN A 97 -15.41 13.57 15.75
N PRO A 98 -16.00 12.39 16.04
CA PRO A 98 -15.67 11.18 15.29
C PRO A 98 -15.90 11.43 13.79
N VAL A 99 -14.90 11.16 12.99
CA VAL A 99 -14.99 11.29 11.53
C VAL A 99 -15.43 9.95 10.96
N VAL A 100 -16.50 9.98 10.16
CA VAL A 100 -16.89 8.83 9.33
C VAL A 100 -16.06 8.90 8.04
N HIS A 101 -15.18 7.95 7.84
CA HIS A 101 -14.38 7.86 6.62
C HIS A 101 -14.46 6.46 6.04
N ARG A 102 -14.25 6.34 4.72
CA ARG A 102 -14.09 5.03 4.10
C ARG A 102 -12.70 4.47 4.39
N LEU A 103 -12.59 3.16 4.28
CA LEU A 103 -11.26 2.54 4.26
C LEU A 103 -10.44 3.12 3.11
N ASN A 104 -9.18 3.48 3.38
CA ASN A 104 -8.23 3.74 2.31
C ASN A 104 -7.82 2.41 1.65
N ARG A 105 -7.04 2.48 0.57
CA ARG A 105 -6.63 1.29 -0.20
C ARG A 105 -5.89 0.25 0.66
N ALA A 106 -4.95 0.69 1.49
CA ALA A 106 -4.19 -0.19 2.37
C ALA A 106 -5.07 -0.81 3.47
N GLU A 107 -5.95 -0.04 4.07
CA GLU A 107 -6.91 -0.50 5.08
C GLU A 107 -7.89 -1.52 4.51
N TYR A 108 -8.39 -1.27 3.28
CA TYR A 108 -9.26 -2.22 2.59
C TYR A 108 -8.54 -3.56 2.35
N THR A 109 -7.31 -3.52 1.85
CA THR A 109 -6.50 -4.72 1.62
C THR A 109 -6.22 -5.48 2.91
N ASN A 110 -5.88 -4.77 3.99
CA ASN A 110 -5.71 -5.38 5.31
C ASN A 110 -7.01 -6.00 5.82
N ALA A 111 -8.16 -5.32 5.62
CA ALA A 111 -9.45 -5.86 6.02
C ALA A 111 -9.82 -7.13 5.23
N ILE A 112 -9.49 -7.21 3.95
CA ILE A 112 -9.66 -8.42 3.12
C ILE A 112 -8.78 -9.56 3.64
N ARG A 113 -7.49 -9.31 3.88
CA ARG A 113 -6.58 -10.30 4.45
C ARG A 113 -7.09 -10.83 5.79
N ASP A 114 -7.52 -9.93 6.67
CA ASP A 114 -7.98 -10.29 8.00
C ASP A 114 -9.36 -10.99 7.97
N LEU A 115 -10.24 -10.63 7.05
CA LEU A 115 -11.55 -11.27 6.90
C LEU A 115 -11.47 -12.64 6.22
N LEU A 116 -10.67 -12.75 5.16
CA LEU A 116 -10.69 -13.86 4.22
C LEU A 116 -9.40 -14.71 4.21
N ALA A 117 -8.35 -14.32 4.93
CA ALA A 117 -7.01 -14.90 4.80
C ALA A 117 -6.53 -14.93 3.31
N LEU A 118 -6.85 -13.87 2.57
CA LEU A 118 -6.52 -13.68 1.17
C LEU A 118 -5.62 -12.46 1.02
N GLU A 119 -4.43 -12.66 0.48
CA GLU A 119 -3.51 -11.58 0.13
C GLU A 119 -3.79 -11.12 -1.30
N ILE A 120 -3.96 -9.82 -1.47
CA ILE A 120 -4.20 -9.18 -2.77
C ILE A 120 -3.22 -8.01 -2.94
N ASP A 121 -2.82 -7.73 -4.18
CA ASP A 121 -2.11 -6.49 -4.50
C ASP A 121 -3.13 -5.34 -4.56
N ASP A 122 -3.01 -4.39 -3.67
CA ASP A 122 -3.91 -3.24 -3.55
C ASP A 122 -4.01 -2.41 -4.84
N ARG A 123 -2.93 -2.36 -5.62
CA ARG A 123 -2.83 -1.56 -6.86
C ARG A 123 -3.65 -2.14 -8.01
N GLU A 124 -3.87 -3.44 -8.01
CA GLU A 124 -4.66 -4.12 -9.04
C GLU A 124 -6.14 -3.80 -8.89
N TYR A 125 -6.62 -3.61 -7.65
CA TYR A 125 -8.05 -3.56 -7.35
C TYR A 125 -8.57 -2.13 -7.19
N LEU A 126 -7.81 -1.25 -6.57
CA LEU A 126 -8.26 0.10 -6.25
C LEU A 126 -7.24 1.16 -6.71
N PRO A 127 -7.70 2.33 -7.14
CA PRO A 127 -6.83 3.46 -7.44
C PRO A 127 -6.12 3.94 -6.15
N ALA A 128 -5.07 4.74 -6.33
CA ALA A 128 -4.45 5.44 -5.21
C ALA A 128 -5.47 6.40 -4.58
N ASP A 129 -5.40 6.52 -3.25
CA ASP A 129 -6.22 7.47 -2.51
C ASP A 129 -5.69 8.89 -2.64
N ASP A 130 -6.60 9.86 -2.53
CA ASP A 130 -6.22 11.25 -2.41
C ASP A 130 -5.49 11.45 -1.07
N SER A 131 -4.46 12.29 -1.08
CA SER A 131 -3.69 12.61 0.12
C SER A 131 -3.99 14.01 0.63
N GLY A 132 -4.15 14.15 1.95
CA GLY A 132 -4.21 15.41 2.65
C GLY A 132 -2.95 15.59 3.52
N TYR A 133 -2.29 16.75 3.44
CA TYR A 133 -1.07 17.05 4.21
C TYR A 133 0.05 15.98 4.10
N GLY A 134 0.08 15.23 2.99
CA GLY A 134 1.05 14.14 2.78
C GLY A 134 0.65 12.78 3.34
N PHE A 135 -0.58 12.63 3.87
CA PHE A 135 -1.13 11.37 4.40
C PHE A 135 -2.35 10.95 3.60
N ASP A 136 -2.50 9.65 3.36
CA ASP A 136 -3.61 9.02 2.63
C ASP A 136 -4.72 8.45 3.54
N ASN A 137 -4.62 8.69 4.84
CA ASN A 137 -5.57 8.22 5.85
C ASN A 137 -6.37 9.34 6.54
N ILE A 138 -6.33 10.56 6.00
CA ILE A 138 -7.11 11.68 6.55
C ILE A 138 -8.58 11.52 6.13
N GLY A 139 -9.48 11.38 7.11
CA GLY A 139 -10.90 11.12 6.89
C GLY A 139 -11.59 12.14 5.97
N ASP A 140 -11.25 13.41 6.08
CA ASP A 140 -11.86 14.49 5.29
C ASP A 140 -11.60 14.40 3.78
N VAL A 141 -10.53 13.71 3.36
CA VAL A 141 -10.19 13.51 1.94
C VAL A 141 -10.65 12.16 1.39
N LEU A 142 -11.02 11.23 2.27
CA LEU A 142 -11.45 9.87 1.89
C LEU A 142 -12.92 9.84 1.48
N THR A 143 -13.26 10.54 0.39
CA THR A 143 -14.61 10.57 -0.16
C THR A 143 -14.91 9.34 -1.02
N LEU A 144 -16.20 9.02 -1.21
CA LEU A 144 -16.65 7.94 -2.07
C LEU A 144 -17.33 8.52 -3.32
N SER A 145 -16.63 8.57 -4.44
CA SER A 145 -17.22 8.94 -5.73
C SER A 145 -17.97 7.74 -6.37
N PRO A 146 -18.93 7.99 -7.28
CA PRO A 146 -19.59 6.91 -8.01
C PRO A 146 -18.61 5.99 -8.76
N SER A 147 -17.57 6.55 -9.38
CA SER A 147 -16.55 5.77 -10.09
C SER A 147 -15.72 4.90 -9.13
N LEU A 148 -15.42 5.40 -7.94
CA LEU A 148 -14.74 4.61 -6.92
C LEU A 148 -15.64 3.49 -6.39
N LEU A 149 -16.94 3.74 -6.21
CA LEU A 149 -17.89 2.68 -5.84
C LEU A 149 -17.93 1.57 -6.88
N GLU A 150 -17.92 1.90 -8.17
CA GLU A 150 -17.83 0.90 -9.25
C GLU A 150 -16.54 0.07 -9.13
N ARG A 151 -15.42 0.69 -8.78
CA ARG A 151 -14.15 -0.04 -8.52
C ARG A 151 -14.28 -1.00 -7.34
N TYR A 152 -14.88 -0.59 -6.23
CA TYR A 152 -15.18 -1.50 -5.12
C TYR A 152 -16.07 -2.66 -5.52
N MET A 153 -17.09 -2.43 -6.36
CA MET A 153 -17.98 -3.49 -6.88
C MET A 153 -17.22 -4.51 -7.75
N ILE A 154 -16.29 -4.04 -8.59
CA ILE A 154 -15.42 -4.89 -9.42
C ILE A 154 -14.44 -5.67 -8.54
N ALA A 155 -13.81 -4.98 -7.59
CA ALA A 155 -12.90 -5.60 -6.63
C ALA A 155 -13.61 -6.69 -5.82
N ALA A 156 -14.78 -6.40 -5.25
CA ALA A 156 -15.57 -7.35 -4.50
C ALA A 156 -15.97 -8.60 -5.32
N ALA A 157 -16.28 -8.41 -6.61
CA ALA A 157 -16.57 -9.52 -7.50
C ALA A 157 -15.35 -10.44 -7.70
N LYS A 158 -14.17 -9.87 -7.99
CA LYS A 158 -12.93 -10.63 -8.14
C LYS A 158 -12.50 -11.30 -6.82
N ILE A 159 -12.48 -10.53 -5.73
CA ILE A 159 -12.08 -11.01 -4.41
C ILE A 159 -12.96 -12.17 -3.95
N SER A 160 -14.28 -12.08 -4.15
CA SER A 160 -15.20 -13.17 -3.78
C SER A 160 -14.97 -14.43 -4.63
N GLN A 161 -14.61 -14.30 -5.92
CA GLN A 161 -14.22 -15.43 -6.77
C GLN A 161 -12.94 -16.11 -6.27
N LEU A 162 -11.93 -15.31 -5.96
CA LEU A 162 -10.65 -15.81 -5.42
C LEU A 162 -10.85 -16.53 -4.09
N ALA A 163 -11.65 -15.94 -3.20
CA ALA A 163 -11.87 -16.48 -1.86
C ALA A 163 -12.56 -17.83 -1.85
N VAL A 164 -13.53 -18.06 -2.74
CA VAL A 164 -14.20 -19.36 -2.87
C VAL A 164 -13.46 -20.33 -3.80
N GLY A 165 -12.48 -19.85 -4.58
CA GLY A 165 -11.80 -20.67 -5.60
C GLY A 165 -12.76 -21.08 -6.73
N ASP A 166 -13.40 -20.08 -7.36
CA ASP A 166 -14.33 -20.31 -8.48
C ASP A 166 -13.56 -20.79 -9.73
N PRO A 167 -13.74 -22.01 -10.22
CA PRO A 167 -12.99 -22.55 -11.36
C PRO A 167 -13.29 -21.84 -12.69
N ASN A 168 -14.32 -21.01 -12.74
CA ASN A 168 -14.67 -20.21 -13.92
C ASN A 168 -13.89 -18.87 -13.97
N LEU A 169 -12.90 -18.69 -13.13
CA LEU A 169 -12.01 -17.53 -13.19
C LEU A 169 -11.29 -17.49 -14.54
N LEU A 170 -11.45 -16.40 -15.26
CA LEU A 170 -10.78 -16.24 -16.56
C LEU A 170 -9.28 -16.02 -16.38
N PRO A 171 -8.44 -16.54 -17.30
CA PRO A 171 -7.02 -16.24 -17.31
C PRO A 171 -6.77 -14.73 -17.38
N THR A 172 -5.86 -14.27 -16.55
CA THR A 172 -5.39 -12.88 -16.52
C THR A 172 -3.89 -12.85 -16.63
N VAL A 173 -3.30 -11.67 -16.80
CA VAL A 173 -1.87 -11.46 -16.69
C VAL A 173 -1.60 -10.57 -15.49
N GLN A 174 -0.63 -10.95 -14.68
CA GLN A 174 -0.09 -10.10 -13.63
C GLN A 174 1.38 -9.85 -13.91
N THR A 175 1.77 -8.57 -13.96
CA THR A 175 3.12 -8.13 -14.30
C THR A 175 3.79 -7.52 -13.08
N TYR A 176 4.98 -8.02 -12.77
CA TYR A 176 5.84 -7.52 -11.70
C TYR A 176 7.03 -6.78 -12.34
N GLU A 177 6.90 -5.47 -12.43
CA GLU A 177 7.91 -4.62 -13.07
C GLU A 177 9.04 -4.26 -12.11
N MET A 178 10.27 -4.29 -12.63
CA MET A 178 11.42 -3.72 -11.96
C MET A 178 11.52 -2.23 -12.25
N ARG A 179 11.91 -1.45 -11.26
CA ARG A 179 12.18 -0.01 -11.51
C ARG A 179 13.33 0.12 -12.50
N PRO A 180 13.17 0.84 -13.62
CA PRO A 180 14.20 0.95 -14.65
C PRO A 180 15.55 1.52 -14.14
N THR A 181 15.50 2.30 -13.06
CA THR A 181 16.69 2.91 -12.45
C THR A 181 17.36 2.03 -11.39
N LEU A 182 16.85 0.82 -11.14
CA LEU A 182 17.36 -0.05 -10.09
C LEU A 182 18.65 -0.75 -10.55
N LEU A 183 19.74 -0.50 -9.84
CA LEU A 183 21.01 -1.18 -10.12
C LEU A 183 20.94 -2.63 -9.63
N GLN A 184 21.13 -3.57 -10.56
CA GLN A 184 21.07 -5.01 -10.32
C GLN A 184 22.46 -5.67 -10.34
N SER A 185 23.43 -5.06 -9.64
CA SER A 185 24.85 -5.51 -9.63
C SER A 185 25.17 -6.51 -8.52
N GLY A 186 24.33 -6.64 -7.52
CA GLY A 186 24.48 -7.57 -6.39
C GLY A 186 23.22 -8.40 -6.17
N ARG A 187 23.22 -9.24 -5.15
CA ARG A 187 22.05 -9.99 -4.70
C ARG A 187 20.97 -9.05 -4.20
N MET A 188 19.74 -9.17 -4.67
CA MET A 188 18.66 -8.20 -4.47
C MET A 188 17.81 -8.49 -3.25
N SER A 189 17.77 -9.74 -2.77
CA SER A 189 17.03 -10.14 -1.57
C SER A 189 17.68 -11.32 -0.86
N GLU A 190 17.35 -11.52 0.42
CA GLU A 190 17.80 -12.69 1.20
C GLU A 190 17.26 -14.03 0.67
N GLU A 191 16.16 -13.99 -0.05
CA GLU A 191 15.51 -15.16 -0.62
C GLU A 191 16.20 -15.68 -1.88
N GLN A 192 17.02 -14.84 -2.53
CA GLN A 192 17.80 -15.25 -3.68
C GLN A 192 18.99 -16.13 -3.27
N PRO A 193 19.40 -17.09 -4.11
CA PRO A 193 20.56 -17.92 -3.86
C PRO A 193 21.85 -17.11 -3.67
N PHE A 194 22.77 -17.64 -2.87
CA PHE A 194 24.13 -17.11 -2.81
C PHE A 194 24.82 -17.27 -4.18
N GLY A 195 25.74 -16.35 -4.49
CA GLY A 195 26.47 -16.36 -5.76
C GLY A 195 25.61 -15.93 -6.94
N THR A 196 24.53 -15.20 -6.71
CA THR A 196 23.72 -14.57 -7.76
C THR A 196 23.74 -13.06 -7.65
N ARG A 197 23.41 -12.39 -8.73
CA ARG A 197 23.19 -10.95 -8.78
C ARG A 197 21.87 -10.64 -9.48
N GLY A 198 21.38 -9.42 -9.32
CA GLY A 198 20.21 -8.92 -10.03
C GLY A 198 18.98 -9.79 -9.89
N GLY A 199 18.02 -9.57 -10.76
CA GLY A 199 16.75 -10.29 -10.73
C GLY A 199 15.83 -9.86 -9.60
N ASN A 200 14.86 -10.69 -9.29
CA ASN A 200 13.90 -10.45 -8.20
C ASN A 200 13.31 -11.77 -7.68
N THR A 201 12.85 -11.74 -6.44
CA THR A 201 11.94 -12.74 -5.87
C THR A 201 10.60 -12.07 -5.65
N ILE A 202 9.56 -12.61 -6.27
CA ILE A 202 8.18 -12.14 -6.12
C ILE A 202 7.37 -13.19 -5.36
N SER A 203 6.41 -12.74 -4.55
CA SER A 203 5.35 -13.57 -3.99
C SER A 203 4.10 -13.37 -4.84
N HIS A 204 3.57 -14.45 -5.39
CA HIS A 204 2.35 -14.45 -6.21
C HIS A 204 1.32 -15.38 -5.60
N TYR A 205 0.07 -14.91 -5.53
CA TYR A 205 -1.04 -15.72 -5.08
C TYR A 205 -1.72 -16.39 -6.28
N PHE A 206 -1.55 -17.70 -6.40
CA PHE A 206 -2.22 -18.53 -7.41
C PHE A 206 -3.64 -18.83 -6.95
N PRO A 207 -4.67 -18.32 -7.63
CA PRO A 207 -6.04 -18.41 -7.12
C PRO A 207 -6.67 -19.80 -7.21
N LEU A 208 -6.22 -20.61 -8.14
CA LEU A 208 -6.78 -21.94 -8.44
C LEU A 208 -5.66 -22.95 -8.66
N ASP A 209 -5.97 -24.20 -8.39
CA ASP A 209 -5.14 -25.31 -8.88
C ASP A 209 -5.19 -25.30 -10.40
N GLY A 210 -4.03 -25.37 -11.05
CA GLY A 210 -4.03 -25.31 -12.50
C GLY A 210 -2.65 -25.14 -13.12
N GLU A 211 -2.70 -24.63 -14.32
CA GLU A 211 -1.52 -24.36 -15.15
C GLU A 211 -1.33 -22.84 -15.29
N TYR A 212 -0.08 -22.41 -15.24
CA TYR A 212 0.30 -21.01 -15.38
C TYR A 212 1.50 -20.87 -16.30
N HIS A 213 1.58 -19.78 -17.04
CA HIS A 213 2.73 -19.45 -17.88
C HIS A 213 3.48 -18.27 -17.29
N VAL A 214 4.78 -18.38 -17.18
CA VAL A 214 5.65 -17.32 -16.69
C VAL A 214 6.54 -16.87 -17.84
N LYS A 215 6.53 -15.56 -18.11
CA LYS A 215 7.44 -14.91 -19.06
C LYS A 215 8.38 -13.98 -18.31
N ILE A 216 9.63 -14.01 -18.67
CA ILE A 216 10.68 -13.18 -18.12
C ILE A 216 11.09 -12.16 -19.18
N ARG A 217 11.00 -10.88 -18.84
CA ARG A 217 11.44 -9.80 -19.69
C ARG A 217 12.69 -9.17 -19.12
N LEU A 218 13.68 -8.99 -19.97
CA LEU A 218 14.93 -8.37 -19.59
C LEU A 218 14.83 -6.84 -19.67
N ALA A 219 15.66 -6.15 -18.90
CA ALA A 219 15.72 -4.70 -18.90
C ALA A 219 16.17 -4.18 -20.26
N ARG A 220 15.60 -3.04 -20.66
CA ARG A 220 15.77 -2.46 -21.98
C ARG A 220 16.18 -0.99 -21.90
N THR A 221 16.91 -0.53 -22.90
CA THR A 221 17.15 0.89 -23.15
C THR A 221 15.87 1.58 -23.64
N HIS A 222 15.87 2.91 -23.72
CA HIS A 222 14.78 3.67 -24.35
C HIS A 222 14.54 3.31 -25.84
N ALA A 223 15.56 2.80 -26.53
CA ALA A 223 15.44 2.32 -27.90
C ALA A 223 14.91 0.88 -28.00
N ASN A 224 14.37 0.35 -26.91
CA ASN A 224 13.83 -1.02 -26.80
C ASN A 224 14.86 -2.12 -27.05
N GLN A 225 16.12 -1.89 -26.69
CA GLN A 225 17.22 -2.84 -26.82
C GLN A 225 17.49 -3.50 -25.48
N ILE A 226 17.60 -4.82 -25.44
CA ILE A 226 17.94 -5.57 -24.23
C ILE A 226 19.38 -5.24 -23.81
N ILE A 227 19.57 -5.00 -22.51
CA ILE A 227 20.86 -4.65 -21.91
C ILE A 227 21.66 -5.94 -21.61
N GLY A 228 22.99 -5.89 -21.81
CA GLY A 228 23.91 -6.95 -21.36
C GLY A 228 24.00 -8.17 -22.24
N LEU A 229 23.64 -8.05 -23.54
CA LEU A 229 23.71 -9.17 -24.51
C LEU A 229 25.14 -9.43 -25.08
N VAL A 230 26.13 -8.60 -24.73
CA VAL A 230 27.51 -8.72 -25.30
C VAL A 230 28.15 -10.05 -24.93
N GLU A 231 27.98 -10.47 -23.66
CA GLU A 231 28.48 -11.75 -23.17
C GLU A 231 27.31 -12.69 -22.83
N PRO A 232 27.50 -14.02 -22.96
CA PRO A 232 26.48 -14.98 -22.53
C PRO A 232 26.25 -14.89 -21.04
N GLN A 233 25.01 -14.67 -20.64
CA GLN A 233 24.54 -14.59 -19.26
C GLN A 233 23.63 -15.75 -18.95
N ASP A 234 23.86 -16.40 -17.82
CA ASP A 234 22.98 -17.46 -17.34
C ASP A 234 21.87 -16.85 -16.47
N ILE A 235 20.66 -17.34 -16.62
CA ILE A 235 19.45 -16.94 -15.88
C ILE A 235 18.89 -18.20 -15.21
N GLU A 236 18.74 -18.15 -13.89
CA GLU A 236 18.15 -19.21 -13.11
C GLU A 236 16.74 -18.82 -12.65
N VAL A 237 15.79 -19.73 -12.82
CA VAL A 237 14.41 -19.56 -12.37
C VAL A 237 14.09 -20.57 -11.30
N ARG A 238 13.52 -20.10 -10.19
CA ARG A 238 13.08 -20.94 -9.08
C ARG A 238 11.60 -20.73 -8.77
N PHE A 239 10.96 -21.81 -8.35
CA PHE A 239 9.62 -21.82 -7.78
C PHE A 239 9.69 -22.41 -6.38
N ASP A 240 9.22 -21.71 -5.38
CA ASP A 240 9.34 -22.08 -3.96
C ASP A 240 10.76 -22.54 -3.58
N ARG A 241 11.76 -21.80 -4.01
CA ARG A 241 13.20 -22.05 -3.84
C ARG A 241 13.75 -23.23 -4.67
N ALA A 242 12.90 -24.08 -5.24
CA ALA A 242 13.36 -25.15 -6.12
C ALA A 242 13.72 -24.58 -7.50
N ARG A 243 14.90 -24.91 -8.01
CA ARG A 243 15.29 -24.53 -9.36
C ARG A 243 14.47 -25.32 -10.37
N ILE A 244 13.80 -24.62 -11.28
CA ILE A 244 12.87 -25.21 -12.25
C ILE A 244 13.27 -24.97 -13.71
N ALA A 245 14.05 -23.93 -14.00
CA ALA A 245 14.55 -23.66 -15.34
C ALA A 245 15.88 -22.90 -15.30
N ASP A 246 16.65 -23.03 -16.39
CA ASP A 246 17.86 -22.32 -16.70
C ASP A 246 17.84 -21.90 -18.13
N TYR A 247 18.31 -20.68 -18.38
CA TYR A 247 18.47 -20.13 -19.71
C TYR A 247 19.86 -19.51 -19.85
N THR A 248 20.37 -19.44 -21.07
CA THR A 248 21.55 -18.66 -21.40
C THR A 248 21.18 -17.69 -22.51
N VAL A 249 21.42 -16.40 -22.32
CA VAL A 249 21.09 -15.34 -23.26
C VAL A 249 22.31 -14.46 -23.52
N GLY A 250 22.50 -14.01 -24.73
CA GLY A 250 23.64 -13.18 -25.14
C GLY A 250 24.79 -14.01 -25.71
N GLY A 251 25.85 -13.33 -26.07
CA GLY A 251 27.07 -13.95 -26.65
C GLY A 251 26.98 -14.34 -28.13
N ASP A 252 25.81 -14.46 -28.70
CA ASP A 252 25.59 -15.00 -30.07
C ASP A 252 25.73 -13.96 -31.17
N GLY A 253 26.48 -12.95 -30.96
CA GLY A 253 26.92 -12.30 -32.04
C GLY A 253 26.56 -10.90 -32.33
N ILE A 254 26.57 -10.39 -33.26
CA ILE A 254 26.54 -9.16 -34.05
C ILE A 254 25.87 -8.01 -33.28
N ILE A 255 26.35 -7.74 -32.12
CA ILE A 255 26.18 -6.42 -31.54
C ILE A 255 27.21 -5.55 -32.27
N ASN A 256 26.76 -4.86 -33.32
CA ASN A 256 27.61 -3.90 -34.02
C ASN A 256 27.80 -2.68 -33.09
N PRO A 257 28.98 -2.49 -32.49
CA PRO A 257 29.22 -1.36 -31.60
C PRO A 257 29.02 0.00 -32.29
N TRP A 258 29.09 0.03 -33.58
CA TRP A 258 29.00 1.25 -34.40
C TRP A 258 27.60 1.52 -34.99
N ALA A 259 26.74 0.50 -35.08
CA ALA A 259 25.36 0.69 -35.53
C ALA A 259 24.44 1.17 -34.38
N ALA A 260 25.01 1.50 -33.31
CA ALA A 260 24.48 1.54 -31.97
C ALA A 260 23.38 2.56 -31.67
N VAL A 261 23.13 3.54 -32.52
CA VAL A 261 22.25 4.66 -32.16
C VAL A 261 20.93 4.66 -32.96
N MET A 262 20.87 3.96 -34.09
CA MET A 262 19.70 4.05 -34.96
C MET A 262 19.03 2.73 -35.38
N TYR A 263 19.65 1.58 -35.22
CA TYR A 263 19.08 0.30 -35.66
C TYR A 263 19.43 -0.82 -34.67
N ALA A 264 18.52 -1.13 -33.74
CA ALA A 264 18.60 -2.36 -32.99
C ALA A 264 18.50 -3.57 -33.95
N SER A 265 19.36 -4.58 -33.78
CA SER A 265 19.15 -5.85 -34.45
C SER A 265 17.88 -6.53 -33.96
N GLU A 266 17.28 -7.40 -34.75
CA GLU A 266 16.13 -8.19 -34.32
C GLU A 266 16.45 -8.97 -33.04
N TYR A 267 17.63 -9.55 -32.93
CA TYR A 267 18.10 -10.25 -31.73
C TYR A 267 18.12 -9.35 -30.48
N GLU A 268 18.58 -8.11 -30.58
CA GLU A 268 18.61 -7.18 -29.46
C GLU A 268 17.20 -6.82 -28.94
N GLN A 269 16.18 -7.07 -29.74
CA GLN A 269 14.79 -6.80 -29.35
C GLN A 269 14.05 -8.06 -28.89
N THR A 270 14.47 -9.24 -29.32
CA THR A 270 13.71 -10.49 -29.17
C THR A 270 14.47 -11.58 -28.42
N ALA A 271 15.69 -11.31 -27.95
CA ALA A 271 16.50 -12.32 -27.27
C ALA A 271 15.87 -12.91 -25.99
N ASP A 272 14.91 -12.22 -25.40
CA ASP A 272 14.15 -12.70 -24.24
C ASP A 272 12.79 -13.34 -24.59
N ASP A 273 12.42 -13.45 -25.87
CA ASP A 273 11.12 -14.02 -26.25
C ASP A 273 11.00 -15.51 -25.92
N HIS A 274 12.12 -16.23 -25.83
CA HIS A 274 12.15 -17.64 -25.45
C HIS A 274 12.25 -17.87 -23.92
N LEU A 275 12.36 -16.80 -23.13
CA LEU A 275 12.36 -16.89 -21.67
C LEU A 275 10.95 -17.06 -21.14
N GLU A 276 10.36 -18.20 -21.47
CA GLU A 276 9.01 -18.60 -21.13
C GLU A 276 9.01 -19.99 -20.56
N LEU A 277 8.28 -20.20 -19.46
CA LEU A 277 8.11 -21.51 -18.85
C LEU A 277 6.66 -21.75 -18.50
N ARG A 278 6.26 -23.01 -18.56
CA ARG A 278 4.95 -23.48 -18.17
C ARG A 278 5.04 -24.16 -16.82
N LEU A 279 4.26 -23.67 -15.88
CA LEU A 279 4.09 -24.26 -14.56
C LEU A 279 2.85 -25.15 -14.60
N GLU A 280 3.03 -26.45 -14.45
CA GLU A 280 1.94 -27.43 -14.47
C GLU A 280 1.62 -27.90 -13.06
N ASN A 281 0.35 -28.20 -12.79
CA ASN A 281 -0.14 -28.72 -11.51
C ASN A 281 0.24 -27.84 -10.31
N ILE A 282 0.14 -26.54 -10.47
CA ILE A 282 0.35 -25.60 -9.38
C ILE A 282 -0.85 -25.67 -8.45
N GLU A 283 -0.59 -25.84 -7.16
CA GLU A 283 -1.61 -25.73 -6.13
C GLU A 283 -1.95 -24.25 -5.85
N ALA A 284 -3.23 -23.99 -5.54
CA ALA A 284 -3.66 -22.64 -5.19
C ALA A 284 -3.05 -22.19 -3.86
N GLY A 285 -2.59 -20.95 -3.82
CA GLY A 285 -1.96 -20.38 -2.64
C GLY A 285 -0.86 -19.36 -2.99
N ALA A 286 -0.19 -18.88 -1.96
CA ALA A 286 0.96 -18.00 -2.13
C ALA A 286 2.22 -18.82 -2.41
N HIS A 287 2.88 -18.53 -3.52
CA HIS A 287 4.13 -19.15 -3.96
C HIS A 287 5.15 -18.09 -4.33
N SER A 288 6.43 -18.43 -4.26
CA SER A 288 7.50 -17.54 -4.66
C SER A 288 8.07 -17.93 -6.02
N ILE A 289 8.32 -16.91 -6.87
CA ILE A 289 9.07 -17.06 -8.11
C ILE A 289 10.31 -16.18 -8.01
N THR A 290 11.47 -16.81 -8.19
CA THR A 290 12.75 -16.10 -8.20
C THR A 290 13.38 -16.20 -9.57
N VAL A 291 13.79 -15.05 -10.12
CA VAL A 291 14.65 -14.95 -11.29
C VAL A 291 15.95 -14.31 -10.83
N ALA A 292 17.07 -14.93 -11.12
CA ALA A 292 18.38 -14.43 -10.72
C ALA A 292 19.46 -14.77 -11.77
N PHE A 293 20.56 -14.00 -11.76
CA PHE A 293 21.68 -14.21 -12.67
C PHE A 293 22.84 -14.84 -11.89
N PRO A 294 23.15 -16.14 -12.08
CA PRO A 294 24.28 -16.79 -11.44
C PRO A 294 25.62 -16.14 -11.86
N GLU A 295 26.46 -15.89 -10.90
CA GLU A 295 27.79 -15.31 -11.15
C GLU A 295 28.81 -16.43 -11.37
N LYS A 296 29.57 -16.33 -12.48
CA LYS A 296 30.63 -17.31 -12.84
C LYS A 296 31.89 -17.15 -12.00
N ARG A 297 32.02 -16.04 -11.31
CA ARG A 297 33.18 -15.75 -10.41
C ARG A 297 32.70 -15.80 -8.97
N GLY A 298 33.48 -16.42 -8.10
CA GLY A 298 33.17 -16.46 -6.67
C GLY A 298 33.10 -15.03 -6.11
N ILE A 299 31.93 -14.60 -5.72
CA ILE A 299 31.68 -13.34 -5.03
C ILE A 299 31.78 -13.62 -3.53
N VAL A 300 32.48 -12.73 -2.81
CA VAL A 300 32.41 -12.73 -1.36
C VAL A 300 31.05 -12.18 -0.95
N GLU A 301 30.18 -13.05 -0.48
CA GLU A 301 28.88 -12.64 0.07
C GLU A 301 29.09 -11.80 1.32
N GLY A 302 28.65 -10.56 1.28
CA GLY A 302 28.63 -9.64 2.38
C GLY A 302 27.25 -9.50 3.02
N ILE A 303 27.09 -8.45 3.81
CA ILE A 303 25.76 -8.01 4.28
C ILE A 303 24.97 -7.53 3.07
N LEU A 304 23.69 -7.95 2.98
CA LEU A 304 22.80 -7.47 1.94
C LEU A 304 22.61 -5.96 2.06
N GLU A 305 23.06 -5.23 1.05
CA GLU A 305 22.92 -3.78 1.00
C GLU A 305 21.62 -3.39 0.27
N PRO A 306 21.00 -2.26 0.64
CA PRO A 306 19.87 -1.73 -0.12
C PRO A 306 20.26 -1.48 -1.57
N ALA A 307 19.41 -1.91 -2.51
CA ALA A 307 19.66 -1.70 -3.93
C ALA A 307 19.71 -0.21 -4.26
N LEU A 308 20.81 0.21 -4.88
CA LEU A 308 21.01 1.59 -5.29
C LEU A 308 20.20 1.92 -6.55
N SER A 309 19.75 3.18 -6.67
CA SER A 309 19.18 3.71 -7.91
C SER A 309 20.28 4.36 -8.75
N THR A 310 20.29 4.07 -10.05
CA THR A 310 21.15 4.78 -11.03
C THR A 310 20.36 5.89 -11.73
N ALA A 311 21.08 6.85 -12.30
CA ALA A 311 20.50 7.67 -13.37
C ALA A 311 20.24 6.76 -14.59
N SER A 312 19.09 6.93 -15.23
CA SER A 312 18.51 6.08 -16.28
C SER A 312 19.49 5.46 -17.31
N TYR A 313 19.14 4.27 -17.79
CA TYR A 313 19.77 3.62 -18.96
C TYR A 313 19.40 4.36 -20.27
N GLU A 314 19.80 5.62 -20.40
CA GLU A 314 19.30 6.49 -21.47
C GLU A 314 20.08 6.41 -22.77
N PHE A 315 21.31 5.88 -22.75
CA PHE A 315 22.21 5.96 -23.90
C PHE A 315 22.64 4.59 -24.45
N ALA A 316 22.97 4.58 -25.73
CA ALA A 316 23.50 3.40 -26.42
C ALA A 316 24.80 2.82 -25.82
N GLY A 317 25.51 3.58 -24.97
CA GLY A 317 26.66 3.12 -24.19
C GLY A 317 26.29 2.20 -23.03
N ASP A 318 25.01 2.12 -22.63
CA ASP A 318 24.55 1.28 -21.52
C ASP A 318 24.41 -0.20 -21.90
N ARG A 319 24.70 -0.56 -23.15
CA ARG A 319 24.70 -1.95 -23.63
C ARG A 319 25.72 -2.83 -22.93
N ASP A 320 26.83 -2.26 -22.49
CA ASP A 320 27.90 -2.96 -21.76
C ASP A 320 27.58 -3.15 -20.27
N MET A 321 26.44 -2.62 -19.82
CA MET A 321 25.97 -2.87 -18.45
C MET A 321 25.58 -4.33 -18.26
N PRO A 322 25.72 -4.87 -17.06
CA PRO A 322 25.27 -6.23 -16.77
C PRO A 322 23.80 -6.42 -17.11
N MET A 323 23.46 -7.57 -17.70
CA MET A 323 22.07 -7.95 -17.96
C MET A 323 21.23 -7.81 -16.68
N ALA A 324 20.02 -7.33 -16.81
CA ALA A 324 19.14 -7.06 -15.69
C ALA A 324 17.70 -7.53 -16.00
N LEU A 325 16.94 -7.84 -14.96
CA LEU A 325 15.52 -8.19 -15.09
C LEU A 325 14.70 -6.92 -15.32
N GLY A 326 13.78 -6.94 -16.28
CA GLY A 326 12.81 -5.89 -16.55
C GLY A 326 11.46 -6.18 -15.89
N SER A 327 10.90 -7.36 -16.13
CA SER A 327 9.65 -7.80 -15.48
C SER A 327 9.52 -9.32 -15.45
N ILE A 328 8.62 -9.78 -14.57
CA ILE A 328 8.10 -11.15 -14.54
C ILE A 328 6.60 -11.05 -14.81
N GLU A 329 6.11 -11.73 -15.83
CA GLU A 329 4.71 -11.77 -16.22
C GLU A 329 4.15 -13.16 -15.94
N ILE A 330 3.04 -13.26 -15.21
CA ILE A 330 2.37 -14.52 -14.89
C ILE A 330 1.00 -14.51 -15.55
N TYR A 331 0.76 -15.49 -16.41
CA TYR A 331 -0.47 -15.69 -17.14
C TYR A 331 -1.21 -16.89 -16.60
N GLY A 332 -2.50 -16.80 -16.42
CA GLY A 332 -3.35 -17.90 -15.96
C GLY A 332 -4.48 -17.46 -15.06
N PRO A 333 -5.22 -18.42 -14.46
CA PRO A 333 -5.06 -19.87 -14.56
C PRO A 333 -5.52 -20.46 -15.90
N TYR A 334 -4.87 -21.52 -16.35
CA TYR A 334 -5.32 -22.37 -17.46
C TYR A 334 -5.64 -23.76 -16.90
N ASN A 335 -6.56 -24.48 -17.55
CA ASN A 335 -6.99 -25.81 -17.14
C ASN A 335 -7.32 -25.87 -15.63
N ALA A 336 -7.98 -24.80 -15.17
CA ALA A 336 -8.19 -24.56 -13.75
C ALA A 336 -9.08 -25.61 -13.11
N ALA A 337 -8.69 -26.06 -11.93
CA ALA A 337 -9.48 -26.91 -11.07
C ALA A 337 -9.83 -26.14 -9.77
N LYS A 338 -10.95 -26.54 -9.16
CA LYS A 338 -11.32 -26.00 -7.87
C LYS A 338 -10.32 -26.48 -6.82
N PRO A 339 -9.70 -25.56 -6.05
CA PRO A 339 -8.73 -25.97 -5.05
C PRO A 339 -9.40 -26.74 -3.93
N VAL A 340 -8.74 -27.81 -3.50
CA VAL A 340 -9.22 -28.65 -2.38
C VAL A 340 -9.23 -27.84 -1.08
N SER A 341 -8.18 -27.07 -0.83
CA SER A 341 -8.04 -26.30 0.40
C SER A 341 -7.09 -25.11 0.21
N THR A 342 -7.63 -23.90 0.34
CA THR A 342 -6.82 -22.69 0.50
C THR A 342 -7.02 -22.10 1.90
N PRO A 343 -6.15 -21.20 2.40
CA PRO A 343 -6.40 -20.45 3.65
C PRO A 343 -7.77 -19.77 3.66
N SER A 344 -8.16 -19.14 2.54
CA SER A 344 -9.47 -18.53 2.36
C SER A 344 -10.62 -19.50 2.48
N ARG A 345 -10.55 -20.61 1.77
CA ARG A 345 -11.61 -21.62 1.81
C ARG A 345 -11.79 -22.19 3.21
N ARG A 346 -10.70 -22.51 3.91
CA ARG A 346 -10.75 -22.99 5.31
C ARG A 346 -11.39 -21.97 6.25
N LYS A 347 -11.18 -20.69 6.00
CA LYS A 347 -11.74 -19.61 6.80
C LYS A 347 -13.22 -19.38 6.49
N LEU A 348 -13.61 -19.48 5.22
CA LEU A 348 -14.98 -19.28 4.76
C LEU A 348 -15.90 -20.46 5.13
N PHE A 349 -15.51 -21.68 4.75
CA PHE A 349 -16.35 -22.85 4.87
C PHE A 349 -16.16 -23.53 6.22
N SER A 350 -16.77 -22.94 7.25
CA SER A 350 -16.75 -23.47 8.63
C SER A 350 -17.71 -24.67 8.84
N CYS A 351 -18.53 -24.97 7.85
CA CYS A 351 -19.41 -26.15 7.77
C CYS A 351 -19.51 -26.62 6.33
N GLU A 352 -19.95 -27.85 6.14
CA GLU A 352 -20.17 -28.47 4.82
C GLU A 352 -21.68 -28.55 4.53
N PRO A 353 -22.13 -28.20 3.29
CA PRO A 353 -23.49 -28.41 2.88
C PRO A 353 -23.81 -29.91 2.84
N ASN A 354 -25.02 -30.27 3.25
CA ASN A 354 -25.46 -31.69 3.27
C ASN A 354 -26.40 -32.04 2.11
N GLY A 355 -26.58 -31.15 1.16
CA GLY A 355 -27.43 -31.35 -0.02
C GLY A 355 -28.92 -31.25 0.25
N THR A 356 -29.32 -30.85 1.45
CA THR A 356 -30.73 -30.56 1.75
C THR A 356 -30.97 -29.06 1.87
N ILE A 357 -32.09 -28.57 1.35
CA ILE A 357 -32.42 -27.12 1.39
C ILE A 357 -32.31 -26.55 2.79
N THR A 358 -32.78 -27.26 3.81
CA THR A 358 -32.75 -26.79 5.19
C THR A 358 -31.35 -26.82 5.78
N GLY A 359 -30.55 -27.87 5.50
CA GLY A 359 -29.19 -28.01 5.98
C GLY A 359 -28.23 -27.02 5.33
N ASP A 360 -28.36 -26.85 4.04
CA ASP A 360 -27.53 -25.92 3.26
C ASP A 360 -27.82 -24.47 3.68
N ARG A 361 -29.10 -24.11 3.89
CA ARG A 361 -29.46 -22.79 4.41
C ARG A 361 -28.94 -22.57 5.85
N ALA A 362 -28.97 -23.58 6.71
CA ALA A 362 -28.45 -23.46 8.08
C ALA A 362 -26.91 -23.24 8.05
N CYS A 363 -26.19 -24.00 7.22
CA CYS A 363 -24.75 -23.83 7.02
C CYS A 363 -24.44 -22.44 6.45
N ALA A 364 -25.15 -21.98 5.42
CA ALA A 364 -24.99 -20.65 4.86
C ALA A 364 -25.24 -19.56 5.91
N SER A 365 -26.29 -19.68 6.72
CA SER A 365 -26.58 -18.75 7.81
C SER A 365 -25.43 -18.64 8.82
N GLN A 366 -24.81 -19.77 9.20
CA GLN A 366 -23.67 -19.81 10.10
C GLN A 366 -22.44 -19.11 9.48
N ILE A 367 -22.11 -19.40 8.24
CA ILE A 367 -20.98 -18.79 7.51
C ILE A 367 -21.20 -17.28 7.42
N LEU A 368 -22.36 -16.86 6.90
CA LEU A 368 -22.66 -15.45 6.62
C LEU A 368 -22.77 -14.61 7.91
N SER A 369 -23.34 -15.17 8.98
CA SER A 369 -23.38 -14.50 10.28
C SER A 369 -21.98 -14.24 10.82
N THR A 370 -21.07 -15.23 10.70
CA THR A 370 -19.68 -15.08 11.15
C THR A 370 -18.93 -14.05 10.30
N LEU A 371 -19.08 -14.09 8.99
CA LEU A 371 -18.44 -13.14 8.08
C LEU A 371 -18.95 -11.72 8.29
N ALA A 372 -20.27 -11.54 8.34
CA ALA A 372 -20.87 -10.23 8.55
C ALA A 372 -20.50 -9.63 9.92
N ARG A 373 -20.48 -10.44 10.99
CA ARG A 373 -20.02 -9.98 12.30
C ARG A 373 -18.61 -9.41 12.26
N ASN A 374 -17.69 -10.11 11.57
CA ASN A 374 -16.30 -9.68 11.45
C ASN A 374 -16.16 -8.47 10.52
N ALA A 375 -16.92 -8.43 9.43
CA ALA A 375 -16.89 -7.35 8.46
C ALA A 375 -17.49 -6.05 9.02
N PHE A 376 -18.66 -6.12 9.64
CA PHE A 376 -19.41 -4.98 10.19
C PHE A 376 -18.96 -4.57 11.58
N ARG A 377 -18.16 -5.42 12.27
CA ARG A 377 -17.60 -5.16 13.62
C ARG A 377 -18.67 -4.86 14.69
N ARG A 378 -19.87 -5.36 14.49
CA ARG A 378 -21.01 -5.29 15.39
C ARG A 378 -21.79 -6.60 15.38
N PRO A 379 -22.67 -6.84 16.36
CA PRO A 379 -23.62 -7.94 16.26
C PRO A 379 -24.44 -7.84 14.98
N VAL A 380 -24.65 -8.98 14.32
CA VAL A 380 -25.47 -9.11 13.11
C VAL A 380 -26.92 -9.20 13.53
N THR A 381 -27.78 -8.41 12.88
CA THR A 381 -29.23 -8.44 13.10
C THR A 381 -29.88 -9.49 12.19
N ASP A 382 -31.15 -9.84 12.49
CA ASP A 382 -31.93 -10.73 11.64
C ASP A 382 -32.17 -10.12 10.25
N ASP A 383 -32.30 -8.80 10.15
CA ASP A 383 -32.45 -8.08 8.88
C ASP A 383 -31.16 -8.17 8.03
N ASP A 384 -29.99 -7.95 8.62
CA ASP A 384 -28.70 -8.11 7.93
C ASP A 384 -28.59 -9.53 7.36
N LEU A 385 -28.84 -10.52 8.19
CA LEU A 385 -28.75 -11.92 7.80
C LEU A 385 -29.79 -12.27 6.72
N GLY A 386 -31.01 -11.72 6.82
CA GLY A 386 -32.06 -11.89 5.85
C GLY A 386 -31.67 -11.39 4.45
N ILE A 387 -31.04 -10.21 4.39
CA ILE A 387 -30.49 -9.64 3.14
C ILE A 387 -29.41 -10.55 2.56
N LEU A 388 -28.42 -10.95 3.37
CA LEU A 388 -27.33 -11.81 2.91
C LEU A 388 -27.81 -13.18 2.43
N LEU A 389 -28.79 -13.77 3.12
CA LEU A 389 -29.42 -15.03 2.67
C LEU A 389 -30.22 -14.88 1.38
N SER A 390 -30.72 -13.70 1.06
CA SER A 390 -31.37 -13.45 -0.23
C SER A 390 -30.35 -13.46 -1.39
N PHE A 391 -29.16 -12.87 -1.18
CA PHE A 391 -28.04 -12.96 -2.13
C PHE A 391 -27.54 -14.39 -2.26
N PHE A 392 -27.44 -15.12 -1.14
CA PHE A 392 -27.07 -16.52 -1.14
C PHE A 392 -28.04 -17.35 -1.99
N ALA A 393 -29.35 -17.25 -1.75
CA ALA A 393 -30.35 -18.01 -2.48
C ALA A 393 -30.32 -17.72 -4.00
N SER A 394 -30.10 -16.46 -4.38
CA SER A 394 -29.94 -16.07 -5.78
C SER A 394 -28.71 -16.73 -6.42
N GLY A 395 -27.57 -16.74 -5.74
CA GLY A 395 -26.34 -17.37 -6.25
C GLY A 395 -26.42 -18.90 -6.24
N GLU A 396 -27.04 -19.48 -5.21
CA GLU A 396 -27.28 -20.92 -5.12
C GLU A 396 -28.11 -21.45 -6.30
N ALA A 397 -29.12 -20.72 -6.71
CA ALA A 397 -29.94 -21.07 -7.88
C ALA A 397 -29.17 -21.01 -9.21
N GLU A 398 -28.10 -20.19 -9.29
CA GLU A 398 -27.25 -20.06 -10.48
C GLU A 398 -26.15 -21.12 -10.57
N GLY A 399 -25.58 -21.54 -9.43
CA GLY A 399 -24.40 -22.40 -9.45
C GLY A 399 -24.12 -23.18 -8.14
N GLY A 400 -25.14 -23.38 -7.32
CA GLY A 400 -25.03 -24.18 -6.10
C GLY A 400 -24.49 -23.40 -4.89
N PHE A 401 -24.25 -24.12 -3.80
CA PHE A 401 -23.97 -23.57 -2.48
C PHE A 401 -22.81 -22.53 -2.47
N GLU A 402 -21.69 -22.88 -3.07
CA GLU A 402 -20.51 -22.01 -3.05
C GLU A 402 -20.72 -20.73 -3.87
N ARG A 403 -21.45 -20.81 -4.97
CA ARG A 403 -21.87 -19.62 -5.73
C ARG A 403 -22.78 -18.73 -4.90
N GLY A 404 -23.65 -19.34 -4.07
CA GLY A 404 -24.45 -18.61 -3.09
C GLY A 404 -23.60 -17.84 -2.08
N ILE A 405 -22.62 -18.52 -1.47
CA ILE A 405 -21.67 -17.88 -0.52
C ILE A 405 -20.88 -16.77 -1.22
N GLN A 406 -20.38 -17.02 -2.43
CA GLN A 406 -19.66 -16.01 -3.22
C GLN A 406 -20.50 -14.73 -3.43
N ARG A 407 -21.75 -14.89 -3.80
CA ARG A 407 -22.65 -13.75 -4.08
C ARG A 407 -22.97 -12.96 -2.81
N ALA A 408 -23.20 -13.63 -1.71
CA ALA A 408 -23.41 -12.99 -0.42
C ALA A 408 -22.12 -12.30 0.11
N LEU A 409 -20.96 -12.93 -0.06
CA LEU A 409 -19.68 -12.32 0.27
C LEU A 409 -19.44 -11.04 -0.55
N ARG A 410 -19.73 -11.08 -1.85
CA ARG A 410 -19.66 -9.88 -2.70
C ARG A 410 -20.52 -8.73 -2.15
N ALA A 411 -21.70 -9.03 -1.62
CA ALA A 411 -22.57 -8.01 -1.02
C ALA A 411 -21.93 -7.43 0.26
N ILE A 412 -21.35 -8.28 1.14
CA ILE A 412 -20.65 -7.82 2.33
C ILE A 412 -19.51 -6.87 1.98
N LEU A 413 -18.71 -7.18 0.97
CA LEU A 413 -17.52 -6.40 0.61
C LEU A 413 -17.80 -5.02 0.00
N VAL A 414 -19.03 -4.74 -0.38
CA VAL A 414 -19.48 -3.41 -0.86
C VAL A 414 -20.43 -2.73 0.10
N ASP A 415 -20.75 -3.37 1.22
CA ASP A 415 -21.64 -2.83 2.22
C ASP A 415 -21.02 -1.58 2.89
N PRO A 416 -21.77 -0.49 3.08
CA PRO A 416 -21.28 0.67 3.82
C PRO A 416 -20.71 0.33 5.20
N GLU A 417 -21.28 -0.63 5.92
CA GLU A 417 -20.80 -1.10 7.23
C GLU A 417 -19.41 -1.76 7.15
N PHE A 418 -19.05 -2.32 6.01
CA PHE A 418 -17.70 -2.81 5.75
C PHE A 418 -16.76 -1.71 5.29
N LEU A 419 -17.22 -0.86 4.36
CA LEU A 419 -16.37 0.13 3.69
C LEU A 419 -16.03 1.32 4.57
N PHE A 420 -16.88 1.69 5.53
CA PHE A 420 -16.69 2.88 6.36
C PHE A 420 -16.27 2.55 7.79
N ARG A 421 -15.57 3.50 8.39
CA ARG A 421 -15.16 3.50 9.80
C ARG A 421 -15.73 4.71 10.50
N ILE A 422 -16.09 4.51 11.76
CA ILE A 422 -16.37 5.57 12.70
C ILE A 422 -15.31 5.45 13.78
N GLU A 423 -14.43 6.43 13.85
CA GLU A 423 -13.45 6.53 14.94
C GLU A 423 -14.10 7.32 16.08
N GLY A 424 -14.31 6.65 17.19
CA GLY A 424 -14.95 7.21 18.38
C GLY A 424 -14.05 7.22 19.59
#